data_5517d0f6d5fe862c0a624bf401772255
#
_entry.id   5517d0f6d5fe862c0a624bf401772255
#
_cell.length_a   1.000
_cell.length_b   1.000
_cell.length_c   1.000
_cell.angle_alpha   90.00
_cell.angle_beta   90.00
_cell.angle_gamma   90.00
#
_symmetry.space_group_name_H-M   'P 1'
#
loop_
_entity.id
_entity.type
_entity.pdbx_description
1 polymer ?
#
loop_
_entity_poly.entity_id
_entity_poly.type
_entity_poly.pdbx_seq_one_letter_code
_entity_poly.pdbx_strand_id
1 'polypeptide(L)'
;MTTTGARVSAAAGATRDDIERIELDCLLEAIYRRYGWDFREYSPASLRRRVWRRVRREGLESVSALQERILREPTIMERLLLDLSINVTAMFRDPSFYLALREQIVPLLRTYPFTRIWNAGCSTGEEVYSLAIVLEEEGVYDRTRI
;
A
#
# COMPACT_ATOMS: atom_id res chain seq x y z
N MET A 1 45.72 -26.29 -13.38
CA MET A 1 44.87 -26.57 -12.21
C MET A 1 45.06 -25.42 -11.23
N THR A 2 44.21 -24.41 -11.28
CA THR A 2 44.31 -23.23 -10.41
C THR A 2 42.98 -23.10 -9.69
N THR A 3 42.96 -23.53 -8.45
CA THR A 3 41.83 -23.47 -7.54
C THR A 3 41.70 -22.03 -7.02
N THR A 4 40.75 -21.29 -7.53
CA THR A 4 40.40 -19.96 -7.00
C THR A 4 39.68 -20.15 -5.68
N GLY A 5 40.43 -20.05 -4.58
CA GLY A 5 39.86 -20.03 -3.24
C GLY A 5 39.08 -18.74 -3.01
N ALA A 6 37.75 -18.84 -2.86
CA ALA A 6 36.95 -17.75 -2.38
C ALA A 6 37.43 -17.35 -0.97
N ARG A 7 37.95 -16.13 -0.84
CA ARG A 7 38.28 -15.56 0.48
C ARG A 7 36.95 -15.29 1.20
N VAL A 8 36.63 -16.11 2.18
CA VAL A 8 35.63 -15.80 3.18
C VAL A 8 36.22 -14.71 4.07
N SER A 9 35.91 -13.47 3.79
CA SER A 9 36.13 -12.36 4.72
C SER A 9 35.30 -12.64 5.96
N ALA A 10 35.93 -12.71 7.13
CA ALA A 10 35.24 -12.80 8.41
C ALA A 10 34.37 -11.55 8.54
N ALA A 11 33.06 -11.69 8.26
CA ALA A 11 32.10 -10.65 8.50
C ALA A 11 32.08 -10.37 10.00
N ALA A 12 32.41 -9.15 10.42
CA ALA A 12 32.07 -8.62 11.73
C ALA A 12 30.59 -8.93 11.96
N GLY A 13 30.26 -9.56 13.12
CA GLY A 13 28.96 -10.15 13.35
C GLY A 13 27.84 -9.15 13.04
N ALA A 14 26.98 -9.49 12.08
CA ALA A 14 25.85 -8.70 11.69
C ALA A 14 24.98 -8.42 12.92
N THR A 15 24.58 -7.17 13.12
CA THR A 15 23.69 -6.80 14.19
C THR A 15 22.29 -7.38 13.94
N ARG A 16 21.44 -7.42 14.94
CA ARG A 16 20.06 -7.87 14.79
C ARG A 16 19.31 -7.03 13.73
N ASP A 17 19.58 -5.74 13.67
CA ASP A 17 18.99 -4.84 12.68
C ASP A 17 19.50 -5.11 11.25
N ASP A 18 20.76 -5.49 11.11
CA ASP A 18 21.31 -5.90 9.81
C ASP A 18 20.68 -7.18 9.31
N ILE A 19 20.48 -8.16 10.18
CA ILE A 19 19.81 -9.42 9.84
C ILE A 19 18.38 -9.15 9.42
N GLU A 20 17.66 -8.37 10.19
CA GLU A 20 16.27 -8.03 9.87
C GLU A 20 16.14 -7.30 8.52
N ARG A 21 17.09 -6.40 8.20
CA ARG A 21 17.12 -5.73 6.90
C ARG A 21 17.32 -6.72 5.77
N ILE A 22 18.25 -7.65 5.92
CA ILE A 22 18.48 -8.72 4.93
C ILE A 22 17.23 -9.58 4.76
N GLU A 23 16.56 -9.97 5.84
CA GLU A 23 15.33 -10.74 5.79
C GLU A 23 14.21 -10.01 5.04
N LEU A 24 14.06 -8.69 5.28
CA LEU A 24 13.08 -7.86 4.57
C LEU A 24 13.38 -7.77 3.07
N ASP A 25 14.64 -7.52 2.69
CA ASP A 25 15.05 -7.45 1.29
C ASP A 25 14.81 -8.80 0.57
N CYS A 26 15.15 -9.92 1.23
CA CYS A 26 14.86 -11.25 0.71
C CYS A 26 13.36 -11.52 0.56
N LEU A 27 12.55 -11.11 1.53
CA LEU A 27 11.09 -11.23 1.47
C LEU A 27 10.53 -10.47 0.27
N LEU A 28 10.95 -9.22 0.07
CA LEU A 28 10.45 -8.38 -1.04
C LEU A 28 10.82 -8.97 -2.40
N GLU A 29 12.06 -9.43 -2.54
CA GLU A 29 12.53 -10.09 -3.76
C GLU A 29 11.75 -11.39 -4.01
N ALA A 30 11.47 -12.18 -2.98
CA ALA A 30 10.69 -13.40 -3.08
C ALA A 30 9.24 -13.11 -3.52
N ILE A 31 8.62 -12.08 -2.98
CA ILE A 31 7.27 -11.64 -3.37
C ILE A 31 7.27 -11.20 -4.84
N TYR A 32 8.23 -10.38 -5.24
CA TYR A 32 8.33 -9.92 -6.61
C TYR A 32 8.47 -11.07 -7.60
N ARG A 33 9.37 -12.02 -7.34
CA ARG A 33 9.60 -13.18 -8.21
C ARG A 33 8.41 -14.14 -8.26
N ARG A 34 7.74 -14.34 -7.14
CA ARG A 34 6.63 -15.31 -7.03
C ARG A 34 5.31 -14.78 -7.52
N TYR A 35 5.01 -13.49 -7.27
CA TYR A 35 3.70 -12.87 -7.47
C TYR A 35 3.72 -11.68 -8.42
N GLY A 36 4.89 -11.16 -8.79
CA GLY A 36 5.03 -9.98 -9.65
C GLY A 36 4.76 -8.63 -8.95
N TRP A 37 4.51 -8.64 -7.64
CA TRP A 37 4.21 -7.41 -6.89
C TRP A 37 5.48 -6.76 -6.38
N ASP A 38 5.72 -5.50 -6.77
CA ASP A 38 6.91 -4.75 -6.41
C ASP A 38 6.64 -3.77 -5.25
N PHE A 39 7.22 -4.06 -4.09
CA PHE A 39 7.16 -3.22 -2.89
C PHE A 39 8.52 -2.64 -2.51
N ARG A 40 9.54 -2.79 -3.34
CA ARG A 40 10.93 -2.40 -3.02
C ARG A 40 11.10 -0.89 -2.89
N GLU A 41 10.24 -0.10 -3.56
CA GLU A 41 10.21 1.36 -3.45
C GLU A 41 9.38 1.90 -2.28
N TYR A 42 8.81 1.03 -1.46
CA TYR A 42 8.04 1.45 -0.28
C TYR A 42 8.97 1.97 0.82
N SER A 43 8.46 2.93 1.62
CA SER A 43 9.18 3.43 2.79
C SER A 43 9.60 2.28 3.71
N PRO A 44 10.90 2.08 3.96
CA PRO A 44 11.42 0.95 4.74
C PRO A 44 10.81 0.86 6.14
N ALA A 45 10.65 1.99 6.83
CA ALA A 45 10.07 2.03 8.17
C ALA A 45 8.58 1.61 8.18
N SER A 46 7.81 2.02 7.17
CA SER A 46 6.41 1.61 7.02
C SER A 46 6.29 0.13 6.71
N LEU A 47 7.11 -0.36 5.78
CA LEU A 47 7.17 -1.76 5.38
C LEU A 47 7.52 -2.66 6.57
N ARG A 48 8.63 -2.36 7.27
CA ARG A 48 9.08 -3.06 8.48
C ARG A 48 7.95 -3.23 9.49
N ARG A 49 7.28 -2.13 9.85
CA ARG A 49 6.18 -2.14 10.83
C ARG A 49 5.02 -3.05 10.40
N ARG A 50 4.68 -3.08 9.11
CA ARG A 50 3.56 -3.86 8.56
C ARG A 50 3.89 -5.33 8.43
N VAL A 51 5.09 -5.66 7.96
CA VAL A 51 5.61 -7.02 7.90
C VAL A 51 5.64 -7.63 9.29
N TRP A 52 6.20 -6.92 10.29
CA TRP A 52 6.22 -7.40 11.67
C TRP A 52 4.82 -7.55 12.29
N ARG A 53 3.86 -6.73 11.86
CA ARG A 53 2.46 -6.94 12.25
C ARG A 53 1.96 -8.29 11.74
N ARG A 54 2.27 -8.66 10.50
CA ARG A 54 1.89 -9.96 9.93
C ARG A 54 2.62 -11.11 10.62
N VAL A 55 3.91 -11.02 10.82
CA VAL A 55 4.70 -12.02 11.57
C VAL A 55 4.04 -12.36 12.90
N ARG A 56 3.68 -11.33 13.68
CA ARG A 56 3.02 -11.53 15.00
C ARG A 56 1.63 -12.14 14.87
N ARG A 57 0.84 -11.73 13.88
CA ARG A 57 -0.52 -12.25 13.65
C ARG A 57 -0.53 -13.71 13.22
N GLU A 58 0.50 -14.13 12.51
CA GLU A 58 0.70 -15.53 12.11
C GLU A 58 1.39 -16.38 13.20
N GLY A 59 1.74 -15.79 14.33
CA GLY A 59 2.44 -16.48 15.42
C GLY A 59 3.86 -16.90 15.08
N LEU A 60 4.54 -16.14 14.19
CA LEU A 60 5.88 -16.43 13.72
C LEU A 60 6.94 -15.64 14.49
N GLU A 61 8.19 -16.13 14.48
CA GLU A 61 9.30 -15.53 15.23
C GLU A 61 10.21 -14.64 14.39
N SER A 62 10.17 -14.77 13.03
CA SER A 62 11.05 -14.06 12.12
C SER A 62 10.37 -13.69 10.81
N VAL A 63 10.97 -12.76 10.08
CA VAL A 63 10.57 -12.41 8.73
C VAL A 63 10.84 -13.55 7.76
N SER A 64 11.93 -14.29 7.95
CA SER A 64 12.26 -15.48 7.16
C SER A 64 11.18 -16.56 7.27
N ALA A 65 10.65 -16.80 8.47
CA ALA A 65 9.54 -17.74 8.66
C ALA A 65 8.25 -17.28 7.91
N LEU A 66 7.99 -15.98 7.89
CA LEU A 66 6.90 -15.42 7.09
C LEU A 66 7.15 -15.60 5.59
N GLN A 67 8.38 -15.38 5.12
CA GLN A 67 8.77 -15.58 3.73
C GLN A 67 8.51 -17.01 3.27
N GLU A 68 8.92 -18.00 4.07
CA GLU A 68 8.67 -19.42 3.77
C GLU A 68 7.18 -19.69 3.56
N ARG A 69 6.33 -19.20 4.47
CA ARG A 69 4.89 -19.40 4.38
C ARG A 69 4.29 -18.68 3.18
N ILE A 70 4.70 -17.45 2.90
CA ILE A 70 4.22 -16.69 1.73
C ILE A 70 4.53 -17.44 0.43
N LEU A 71 5.71 -18.03 0.30
CA LEU A 71 6.08 -18.78 -0.90
C LEU A 71 5.23 -20.04 -1.12
N ARG A 72 4.74 -20.67 -0.05
CA ARG A 72 3.99 -21.93 -0.06
C ARG A 72 2.46 -21.73 0.01
N GLU A 73 2.00 -20.71 0.72
CA GLU A 73 0.60 -20.46 1.05
C GLU A 73 0.13 -19.11 0.51
N PRO A 74 -0.51 -19.06 -0.68
CA PRO A 74 -0.99 -17.80 -1.28
C PRO A 74 -1.90 -16.98 -0.36
N THR A 75 -2.67 -17.63 0.50
CA THR A 75 -3.57 -16.96 1.47
C THR A 75 -2.82 -16.09 2.48
N ILE A 76 -1.59 -16.45 2.84
CA ILE A 76 -0.74 -15.64 3.72
C ILE A 76 -0.27 -14.37 2.98
N MET A 77 0.02 -14.50 1.69
CA MET A 77 0.35 -13.33 0.85
C MET A 77 -0.83 -12.37 0.74
N GLU A 78 -2.04 -12.87 0.51
CA GLU A 78 -3.26 -12.03 0.46
C GLU A 78 -3.46 -11.25 1.75
N ARG A 79 -3.24 -11.89 2.91
CA ARG A 79 -3.30 -11.24 4.21
C ARG A 79 -2.20 -10.20 4.39
N LEU A 80 -0.99 -10.45 3.91
CA LEU A 80 0.09 -9.47 3.93
C LEU A 80 -0.25 -8.27 3.03
N LEU A 81 -0.84 -8.49 1.85
CA LEU A 81 -1.30 -7.40 0.98
C LEU A 81 -2.26 -6.46 1.69
N LEU A 82 -3.22 -6.99 2.44
CA LEU A 82 -4.14 -6.18 3.24
C LEU A 82 -3.41 -5.35 4.30
N ASP A 83 -2.32 -5.88 4.89
CA ASP A 83 -1.51 -5.11 5.83
C ASP A 83 -0.60 -4.09 5.12
N LEU A 84 -0.17 -4.35 3.88
CA LEU A 84 0.66 -3.45 3.08
C LEU A 84 -0.15 -2.34 2.41
N SER A 85 -1.42 -2.58 2.11
CA SER A 85 -2.30 -1.55 1.56
C SER A 85 -2.50 -0.41 2.55
N ILE A 86 -2.49 0.84 2.01
CA ILE A 86 -2.65 2.04 2.83
C ILE A 86 -4.11 2.46 2.74
N ASN A 87 -4.94 1.94 3.65
CA ASN A 87 -6.32 2.38 3.78
C ASN A 87 -6.40 3.60 4.72
N VAL A 88 -5.69 4.69 4.37
CA VAL A 88 -5.79 5.96 5.11
C VAL A 88 -6.68 6.87 4.33
N THR A 89 -7.86 7.14 4.87
CA THR A 89 -8.81 8.09 4.33
C THR A 89 -9.38 8.96 5.45
N ALA A 90 -9.82 10.15 5.13
CA ALA A 90 -10.46 11.08 6.04
C ALA A 90 -11.40 11.99 5.25
N MET A 91 -12.41 12.53 5.93
CA MET A 91 -13.28 13.55 5.36
C MET A 91 -12.45 14.75 4.89
N PHE A 92 -12.71 15.20 3.67
CA PHE A 92 -12.00 16.34 3.05
C PHE A 92 -10.48 16.25 3.12
N ARG A 93 -9.93 15.03 3.03
CA ARG A 93 -8.47 14.84 2.92
C ARG A 93 -7.97 15.62 1.71
N ASP A 94 -6.88 16.37 1.87
CA ASP A 94 -6.35 17.31 0.88
C ASP A 94 -7.36 18.41 0.48
N PRO A 95 -7.63 19.38 1.37
CA PRO A 95 -8.65 20.44 1.13
C PRO A 95 -8.46 21.20 -0.18
N SER A 96 -7.23 21.37 -0.65
CA SER A 96 -6.90 22.02 -1.93
C SER A 96 -7.51 21.29 -3.13
N PHE A 97 -7.64 19.96 -3.07
CA PHE A 97 -8.31 19.18 -4.11
C PHE A 97 -9.79 19.57 -4.20
N TYR A 98 -10.49 19.70 -3.08
CA TYR A 98 -11.90 20.05 -3.08
C TYR A 98 -12.15 21.51 -3.48
N LEU A 99 -11.22 22.42 -3.19
CA LEU A 99 -11.26 23.79 -3.72
C LEU A 99 -11.11 23.78 -5.24
N ALA A 100 -10.13 23.10 -5.78
CA ALA A 100 -9.95 22.97 -7.21
C ALA A 100 -11.16 22.29 -7.90
N LEU A 101 -11.75 21.27 -7.25
CA LEU A 101 -12.96 20.61 -7.72
C LEU A 101 -14.12 21.62 -7.88
N ARG A 102 -14.34 22.49 -6.87
CA ARG A 102 -15.38 23.53 -6.91
C ARG A 102 -15.12 24.55 -8.01
N GLU A 103 -13.88 25.02 -8.12
CA GLU A 103 -13.52 26.11 -9.03
C GLU A 103 -13.45 25.66 -10.50
N GLN A 104 -12.97 24.46 -10.76
CA GLN A 104 -12.62 24.03 -12.11
C GLN A 104 -13.56 22.95 -12.66
N ILE A 105 -14.02 22.02 -11.82
CA ILE A 105 -14.79 20.86 -12.28
C ILE A 105 -16.30 21.08 -12.14
N VAL A 106 -16.77 21.64 -11.03
CA VAL A 106 -18.21 21.87 -10.81
C VAL A 106 -18.83 22.76 -11.92
N PRO A 107 -18.19 23.84 -12.38
CA PRO A 107 -18.72 24.62 -13.51
C PRO A 107 -18.89 23.79 -14.78
N LEU A 108 -17.96 22.87 -15.03
CA LEU A 108 -18.06 21.94 -16.16
C LEU A 108 -19.20 20.94 -15.96
N LEU A 109 -19.34 20.35 -14.75
CA LEU A 109 -20.44 19.41 -14.45
C LEU A 109 -21.81 20.08 -14.63
N ARG A 110 -21.92 21.39 -14.38
CA ARG A 110 -23.17 22.15 -14.58
C ARG A 110 -23.64 22.22 -16.04
N THR A 111 -22.72 22.02 -16.99
CA THR A 111 -23.08 22.04 -18.42
C THR A 111 -23.73 20.74 -18.90
N TYR A 112 -23.68 19.68 -18.12
CA TYR A 112 -24.26 18.39 -18.46
C TYR A 112 -25.58 18.14 -17.74
N PRO A 113 -26.58 17.56 -18.43
CA PRO A 113 -27.87 17.25 -17.81
C PRO A 113 -27.79 16.14 -16.76
N PHE A 114 -26.82 15.22 -16.92
CA PHE A 114 -26.54 14.11 -16.00
C PHE A 114 -25.05 13.76 -16.04
N THR A 115 -24.48 13.47 -14.87
CA THR A 115 -23.08 13.10 -14.71
C THR A 115 -22.90 11.82 -13.91
N ARG A 116 -21.80 11.11 -14.16
CA ARG A 116 -21.38 9.95 -13.36
C ARG A 116 -19.93 10.15 -12.94
N ILE A 117 -19.68 9.94 -11.66
CA ILE A 117 -18.33 10.04 -11.08
C ILE A 117 -17.96 8.68 -10.55
N TRP A 118 -16.81 8.19 -10.96
CA TRP A 118 -16.23 6.98 -10.43
C TRP A 118 -15.12 7.33 -9.43
N ASN A 119 -15.34 6.95 -8.16
CA ASN A 119 -14.37 7.11 -7.10
C ASN A 119 -13.56 5.81 -7.00
N ALA A 120 -12.36 5.79 -7.60
CA ALA A 120 -11.50 4.63 -7.64
C ALA A 120 -10.73 4.49 -6.31
N GLY A 121 -11.00 3.40 -5.55
CA GLY A 121 -10.30 3.14 -4.30
C GLY A 121 -10.88 3.89 -3.10
N CYS A 122 -12.19 3.97 -2.99
CA CYS A 122 -12.91 4.75 -1.97
C CYS A 122 -12.68 4.33 -0.51
N SER A 123 -11.96 3.24 -0.23
CA SER A 123 -11.67 2.75 1.13
C SER A 123 -12.94 2.62 1.98
N THR A 124 -13.04 3.35 3.10
CA THR A 124 -14.20 3.39 4.00
C THR A 124 -15.26 4.42 3.62
N GLY A 125 -15.05 5.16 2.51
CA GLY A 125 -16.05 6.01 1.87
C GLY A 125 -15.94 7.50 2.16
N GLU A 126 -15.00 7.97 2.99
CA GLU A 126 -14.90 9.38 3.38
C GLU A 126 -14.72 10.31 2.19
N GLU A 127 -14.00 9.88 1.14
CA GLU A 127 -13.86 10.66 -0.09
C GLU A 127 -15.19 10.74 -0.85
N VAL A 128 -15.96 9.65 -0.90
CA VAL A 128 -17.29 9.61 -1.53
C VAL A 128 -18.26 10.58 -0.83
N TYR A 129 -18.26 10.54 0.52
CA TYR A 129 -19.10 11.46 1.30
C TYR A 129 -18.67 12.92 1.17
N SER A 130 -17.36 13.19 1.18
CA SER A 130 -16.83 14.54 0.97
C SER A 130 -17.23 15.08 -0.40
N LEU A 131 -17.14 14.25 -1.43
CA LEU A 131 -17.58 14.60 -2.78
C LEU A 131 -19.08 14.85 -2.83
N ALA A 132 -19.89 13.98 -2.22
CA ALA A 132 -21.35 14.16 -2.17
C ALA A 132 -21.74 15.49 -1.50
N ILE A 133 -21.09 15.85 -0.39
CA ILE A 133 -21.31 17.13 0.29
C ILE A 133 -20.98 18.31 -0.64
N VAL A 134 -19.85 18.28 -1.33
CA VAL A 134 -19.49 19.35 -2.29
C VAL A 134 -20.51 19.47 -3.39
N LEU A 135 -20.95 18.35 -3.98
CA LEU A 135 -21.93 18.37 -5.07
C LEU A 135 -23.31 18.86 -4.60
N GLU A 136 -23.69 18.55 -3.37
CA GLU A 136 -24.93 19.03 -2.74
C GLU A 136 -24.87 20.55 -2.53
N GLU A 137 -23.80 21.05 -1.90
CA GLU A 137 -23.58 22.49 -1.70
C GLU A 137 -23.53 23.28 -3.00
N GLU A 138 -23.05 22.67 -4.07
CA GLU A 138 -23.00 23.28 -5.41
C GLU A 138 -24.27 23.05 -6.25
N GLY A 139 -25.30 22.38 -5.71
CA GLY A 139 -26.58 22.16 -6.38
C GLY A 139 -26.49 21.28 -7.63
N VAL A 140 -25.58 20.33 -7.67
CA VAL A 140 -25.41 19.41 -8.81
C VAL A 140 -25.57 17.93 -8.40
N TYR A 141 -25.83 17.66 -7.12
CA TYR A 141 -25.92 16.29 -6.59
C TYR A 141 -27.06 15.49 -7.23
N ASP A 142 -28.28 16.07 -7.35
CA ASP A 142 -29.46 15.36 -7.87
C ASP A 142 -29.29 14.81 -9.29
N ARG A 143 -28.40 15.39 -10.06
CA ARG A 143 -28.09 14.97 -11.43
C ARG A 143 -26.73 14.27 -11.56
N THR A 144 -26.09 13.97 -10.42
CA THR A 144 -24.80 13.29 -10.37
C THR A 144 -24.93 11.97 -9.64
N ARG A 145 -24.43 10.90 -10.25
CA ARG A 145 -24.29 9.59 -9.60
C ARG A 145 -22.81 9.35 -9.28
N ILE A 146 -22.51 9.10 -8.02
CA ILE A 146 -21.18 8.70 -7.55
C ILE A 146 -21.13 7.17 -7.44
#